data_363fc9b63b05747a400ea9439ed8bc80
#
_entry.id   363fc9b63b05747a400ea9439ed8bc80
#
_cell.length_a   1.000
_cell.length_b   1.000
_cell.length_c   1.000
_cell.angle_alpha   90.00
_cell.angle_beta   90.00
_cell.angle_gamma   90.00
#
_symmetry.space_group_name_H-M   'P 1'
#
loop_
_entity.id
_entity.type
_entity.pdbx_description
1 polymer ?
#
loop_
_entity_poly.entity_id
_entity_poly.type
_entity_poly.pdbx_seq_one_letter_code
_entity_poly.pdbx_strand_id
1 'polypeptide(L)'
;MADLFGKMADMQKNMADAQAKLAEERVTAEAGGGMVSVTADGTGQVLSIKIEPDAVDLDDLELLEDLVVAGVNKAIEEAEAVKARKMQEAASSMLPPGLDLGSMGLPGM
;
A
#
# COMPACT_ATOMS: atom_id res chain seq x y z
N MET A 1 32.82 -17.09 0.37
CA MET A 1 32.86 -15.75 -0.25
C MET A 1 31.86 -15.61 -1.37
N ALA A 2 31.86 -16.53 -2.34
CA ALA A 2 30.88 -16.49 -3.43
C ALA A 2 29.44 -16.58 -2.94
N ASP A 3 29.19 -17.36 -1.89
CA ASP A 3 27.84 -17.54 -1.33
C ASP A 3 27.29 -16.28 -0.73
N LEU A 4 28.15 -15.43 -0.16
CA LEU A 4 27.68 -14.17 0.43
C LEU A 4 27.21 -13.22 -0.65
N PHE A 5 27.95 -13.08 -1.74
CA PHE A 5 27.56 -12.24 -2.86
C PHE A 5 26.29 -12.75 -3.54
N GLY A 6 26.17 -14.08 -3.66
CA GLY A 6 24.96 -14.70 -4.20
C GLY A 6 23.73 -14.40 -3.36
N LYS A 7 23.88 -14.46 -2.03
CA LYS A 7 22.79 -14.15 -1.11
C LYS A 7 22.41 -12.69 -1.17
N MET A 8 23.37 -11.78 -1.29
CA MET A 8 23.09 -10.36 -1.43
C MET A 8 22.35 -10.07 -2.73
N ALA A 9 22.76 -10.70 -3.83
CA ALA A 9 22.09 -10.56 -5.12
C ALA A 9 20.66 -11.09 -5.06
N ASP A 10 20.46 -12.23 -4.39
CA ASP A 10 19.13 -12.80 -4.20
C ASP A 10 18.22 -11.90 -3.38
N MET A 11 18.76 -11.28 -2.32
CA MET A 11 18.01 -10.34 -1.51
C MET A 11 17.58 -9.12 -2.32
N GLN A 12 18.47 -8.57 -3.14
CA GLN A 12 18.15 -7.44 -4.00
C GLN A 12 17.07 -7.80 -5.00
N LYS A 13 17.17 -8.99 -5.60
CA LYS A 13 16.17 -9.48 -6.53
C LYS A 13 14.82 -9.65 -5.85
N ASN A 14 14.81 -10.26 -4.66
CA ASN A 14 13.58 -10.48 -3.91
C ASN A 14 12.91 -9.17 -3.53
N MET A 15 13.69 -8.16 -3.16
CA MET A 15 13.14 -6.84 -2.85
C MET A 15 12.58 -6.16 -4.09
N ALA A 16 13.27 -6.27 -5.23
CA ALA A 16 12.79 -5.71 -6.48
C ALA A 16 11.50 -6.40 -6.93
N ASP A 17 11.43 -7.72 -6.79
CA ASP A 17 10.23 -8.49 -7.11
C ASP A 17 9.06 -8.10 -6.20
N ALA A 18 9.33 -7.89 -4.91
CA ALA A 18 8.32 -7.46 -3.95
C ALA A 18 7.77 -6.08 -4.31
N GLN A 19 8.64 -5.16 -4.70
CA GLN A 19 8.24 -3.82 -5.14
C GLN A 19 7.41 -3.88 -6.42
N ALA A 20 7.82 -4.73 -7.37
CA ALA A 20 7.07 -4.91 -8.61
C ALA A 20 5.67 -5.45 -8.34
N LYS A 21 5.53 -6.38 -7.39
CA LYS A 21 4.23 -6.91 -6.98
C LYS A 21 3.38 -5.86 -6.30
N LEU A 22 3.98 -4.99 -5.50
CA LEU A 22 3.26 -3.89 -4.87
C LEU A 22 2.70 -2.93 -5.92
N ALA A 23 3.45 -2.69 -6.99
CA ALA A 23 2.98 -1.84 -8.08
C ALA A 23 1.78 -2.43 -8.81
N GLU A 24 1.57 -3.73 -8.72
CA GLU A 24 0.40 -4.40 -9.30
C GLU A 24 -0.82 -4.39 -8.38
N GLU A 25 -0.62 -4.14 -7.09
CA GLU A 25 -1.71 -4.07 -6.13
C GLU A 25 -2.55 -2.82 -6.38
N ARG A 26 -3.83 -2.93 -6.10
CA ARG A 26 -4.77 -1.81 -6.25
C ARG A 26 -5.56 -1.64 -4.96
N VAL A 27 -5.63 -0.40 -4.50
CA VAL A 27 -6.52 -0.02 -3.41
C VAL A 27 -7.42 1.10 -3.91
N THR A 28 -8.66 1.09 -3.48
CA THR A 28 -9.61 2.15 -3.82
C THR A 28 -10.24 2.65 -2.54
N ALA A 29 -10.20 3.96 -2.35
CA ALA A 29 -10.80 4.62 -1.21
C ALA A 29 -11.86 5.61 -1.69
N GLU A 30 -12.90 5.77 -0.91
CA GLU A 30 -13.99 6.68 -1.24
C GLU A 30 -14.10 7.77 -0.17
N ALA A 31 -14.55 8.93 -0.59
CA ALA A 31 -14.86 10.04 0.30
C ALA A 31 -16.22 10.62 -0.08
N GLY A 32 -16.91 11.17 0.91
CA GLY A 32 -18.20 11.79 0.70
C GLY A 32 -19.30 10.82 0.25
N GLY A 33 -19.28 9.58 0.78
CA GLY A 33 -20.29 8.59 0.41
C GLY A 33 -20.20 8.11 -1.03
N GLY A 34 -19.00 8.14 -1.61
CA GLY A 34 -18.78 7.70 -2.98
C GLY A 34 -18.72 8.82 -3.99
N MET A 35 -18.82 10.08 -3.57
CA MET A 35 -18.69 11.21 -4.47
C MET A 35 -17.33 11.28 -5.14
N VAL A 36 -16.29 10.89 -4.41
CA VAL A 36 -14.92 10.82 -4.91
C VAL A 36 -14.38 9.44 -4.62
N SER A 37 -13.78 8.81 -5.61
CA SER A 37 -13.07 7.53 -5.48
C SER A 37 -11.64 7.72 -5.93
N VAL A 38 -10.68 7.27 -5.13
CA VAL A 38 -9.27 7.38 -5.45
C VAL A 38 -8.68 5.98 -5.50
N THR A 39 -8.00 5.67 -6.60
CA THR A 39 -7.32 4.39 -6.77
C THR A 39 -5.81 4.63 -6.72
N ALA A 40 -5.13 3.84 -5.90
CA ALA A 40 -3.68 3.89 -5.77
C ALA A 40 -3.10 2.47 -5.91
N ASP A 41 -1.80 2.38 -6.18
CA ASP A 41 -1.12 1.08 -6.14
C ASP A 41 -0.53 0.85 -4.74
N GLY A 42 0.03 -0.34 -4.54
CA GLY A 42 0.60 -0.72 -3.25
C GLY A 42 1.88 0.04 -2.88
N THR A 43 2.46 0.78 -3.82
CA THR A 43 3.62 1.64 -3.53
C THR A 43 3.20 3.01 -2.99
N GLY A 44 1.91 3.32 -3.02
CA GLY A 44 1.39 4.60 -2.57
C GLY A 44 1.22 5.62 -3.69
N GLN A 45 1.37 5.21 -4.94
CA GLN A 45 1.16 6.09 -6.07
C GLN A 45 -0.32 6.17 -6.43
N VAL A 46 -0.87 7.38 -6.50
CA VAL A 46 -2.24 7.59 -6.94
C VAL A 46 -2.30 7.42 -8.46
N LEU A 47 -3.18 6.54 -8.91
CA LEU A 47 -3.32 6.19 -10.33
C LEU A 47 -4.48 6.90 -10.98
N SER A 48 -5.58 7.08 -10.26
CA SER A 48 -6.77 7.72 -10.81
C SER A 48 -7.64 8.29 -9.69
N ILE A 49 -8.39 9.31 -10.07
CA ILE A 49 -9.41 9.92 -9.22
C ILE A 49 -10.69 9.97 -10.04
N LYS A 50 -11.77 9.44 -9.48
CA LYS A 50 -13.06 9.44 -10.12
C LYS A 50 -14.02 10.32 -9.30
N ILE A 51 -14.64 11.25 -9.96
CA ILE A 51 -15.57 12.19 -9.34
C ILE A 51 -16.94 12.00 -9.96
N GLU A 52 -17.97 11.84 -9.13
CA GLU A 52 -19.33 11.76 -9.60
C GLU A 52 -19.78 13.15 -10.11
N PRO A 53 -20.20 13.28 -11.37
CA PRO A 53 -20.57 14.60 -11.91
C PRO A 53 -21.71 15.25 -11.15
N ASP A 54 -22.67 14.46 -10.67
CA ASP A 54 -23.81 14.97 -9.93
C ASP A 54 -23.44 15.53 -8.56
N ALA A 55 -22.26 15.17 -8.05
CA ALA A 55 -21.75 15.65 -6.76
C ALA A 55 -21.02 16.99 -6.87
N VAL A 56 -20.74 17.43 -8.08
CA VAL A 56 -20.01 18.69 -8.31
C VAL A 56 -20.96 19.87 -8.19
N ASP A 57 -20.69 20.74 -7.20
CA ASP A 57 -21.40 21.99 -7.02
C ASP A 57 -20.42 23.12 -7.29
N LEU A 58 -20.63 23.83 -8.40
CA LEU A 58 -19.75 24.92 -8.81
C LEU A 58 -19.76 26.09 -7.82
N ASP A 59 -20.81 26.18 -7.02
CA ASP A 59 -20.88 27.20 -5.97
C ASP A 59 -20.15 26.80 -4.69
N ASP A 60 -19.72 25.54 -4.58
CA ASP A 60 -19.02 25.03 -3.41
C ASP A 60 -17.88 24.09 -3.84
N LEU A 61 -16.93 24.62 -4.59
CA LEU A 61 -15.77 23.85 -5.03
C LEU A 61 -14.86 23.45 -3.87
N GLU A 62 -14.89 24.20 -2.78
CA GLU A 62 -14.08 23.88 -1.60
C GLU A 62 -14.47 22.53 -1.03
N LEU A 63 -15.77 22.19 -1.02
CA LEU A 63 -16.22 20.87 -0.58
C LEU A 63 -15.61 19.78 -1.45
N LEU A 64 -15.61 19.96 -2.77
CA LEU A 64 -15.01 18.99 -3.68
C LEU A 64 -13.50 18.84 -3.43
N GLU A 65 -12.81 19.96 -3.25
CA GLU A 65 -11.39 19.96 -2.97
C GLU A 65 -11.09 19.17 -1.68
N ASP A 66 -11.87 19.39 -0.63
CA ASP A 66 -11.71 18.69 0.65
C ASP A 66 -11.96 17.19 0.49
N LEU A 67 -12.94 16.81 -0.30
CA LEU A 67 -13.24 15.40 -0.55
C LEU A 67 -12.12 14.72 -1.33
N VAL A 68 -11.50 15.42 -2.28
CA VAL A 68 -10.36 14.89 -3.02
C VAL A 68 -9.19 14.65 -2.07
N VAL A 69 -8.90 15.62 -1.20
CA VAL A 69 -7.83 15.49 -0.21
C VAL A 69 -8.10 14.29 0.70
N ALA A 70 -9.31 14.17 1.22
CA ALA A 70 -9.68 13.07 2.10
C ALA A 70 -9.55 11.72 1.39
N GLY A 71 -10.02 11.62 0.15
CA GLY A 71 -9.94 10.40 -0.64
C GLY A 71 -8.50 10.00 -0.94
N VAL A 72 -7.66 10.96 -1.33
CA VAL A 72 -6.24 10.71 -1.61
C VAL A 72 -5.52 10.22 -0.37
N ASN A 73 -5.71 10.90 0.75
CA ASN A 73 -5.06 10.51 2.01
C ASN A 73 -5.50 9.13 2.46
N LYS A 74 -6.77 8.81 2.33
CA LYS A 74 -7.30 7.50 2.69
C LYS A 74 -6.74 6.40 1.80
N ALA A 75 -6.64 6.66 0.49
CA ALA A 75 -6.06 5.70 -0.45
C ALA A 75 -4.59 5.44 -0.14
N ILE A 76 -3.84 6.47 0.19
CA ILE A 76 -2.42 6.33 0.56
C ILE A 76 -2.28 5.54 1.85
N GLU A 77 -3.12 5.79 2.85
CA GLU A 77 -3.11 5.01 4.09
C GLU A 77 -3.38 3.52 3.83
N GLU A 78 -4.37 3.22 2.99
CA GLU A 78 -4.68 1.85 2.63
C GLU A 78 -3.54 1.20 1.85
N ALA A 79 -2.89 1.95 0.96
CA ALA A 79 -1.73 1.47 0.22
C ALA A 79 -0.57 1.15 1.17
N GLU A 80 -0.32 2.00 2.16
CA GLU A 80 0.70 1.76 3.16
C GLU A 80 0.41 0.50 3.98
N ALA A 81 -0.86 0.26 4.31
CA ALA A 81 -1.26 -0.95 5.02
C ALA A 81 -1.00 -2.20 4.18
N VAL A 82 -1.30 -2.14 2.88
CA VAL A 82 -1.01 -3.24 1.95
C VAL A 82 0.49 -3.48 1.86
N LYS A 83 1.26 -2.41 1.73
CA LYS A 83 2.72 -2.49 1.67
C LYS A 83 3.30 -3.14 2.93
N ALA A 84 2.85 -2.71 4.09
CA ALA A 84 3.31 -3.25 5.37
C ALA A 84 3.00 -4.74 5.47
N ARG A 85 1.78 -5.14 5.09
CA ARG A 85 1.38 -6.54 5.13
C ARG A 85 2.20 -7.40 4.17
N LYS A 86 2.41 -6.91 2.94
CA LYS A 86 3.19 -7.64 1.94
C LYS A 86 4.66 -7.77 2.33
N MET A 87 5.23 -6.72 2.91
CA MET A 87 6.60 -6.77 3.39
C MET A 87 6.75 -7.72 4.57
N GLN A 88 5.76 -7.77 5.46
CA GLN A 88 5.75 -8.71 6.57
C GLN A 88 5.63 -10.15 6.08
N GLU A 89 4.78 -10.41 5.09
CA GLU A 89 4.66 -11.74 4.48
C GLU A 89 5.97 -12.17 3.84
N ALA A 90 6.63 -11.27 3.13
CA ALA A 90 7.92 -11.55 2.51
C ALA A 90 8.99 -11.86 3.56
N ALA A 91 9.02 -11.10 4.64
CA ALA A 91 9.96 -11.34 5.73
C ALA A 91 9.69 -12.69 6.40
N SER A 92 8.41 -13.03 6.61
CA SER A 92 8.03 -14.30 7.20
C SER A 92 8.43 -15.50 6.34
N SER A 93 8.30 -15.36 5.01
CA SER A 93 8.68 -16.44 4.09
C SER A 93 10.19 -16.64 4.00
N MET A 94 10.98 -15.65 4.43
CA MET A 94 12.43 -15.74 4.44
C MET A 94 12.98 -16.36 5.73
N LEU A 95 12.14 -16.53 6.76
CA LEU A 95 12.54 -17.11 8.02
C LEU A 95 12.62 -18.64 7.91
N PRO A 96 13.57 -19.28 8.64
CA PRO A 96 13.62 -20.74 8.68
C PRO A 96 12.33 -21.34 9.22
N PRO A 97 11.99 -22.59 8.81
CA PRO A 97 10.82 -23.27 9.35
C PRO A 97 10.91 -23.37 10.87
N GLY A 98 9.81 -23.08 11.56
CA GLY A 98 9.76 -23.14 13.01
C GLY A 98 10.02 -21.82 13.70
N LEU A 99 10.52 -20.81 12.98
CA LEU A 99 10.65 -19.46 13.53
C LEU A 99 9.40 -18.67 13.24
N ASP A 100 8.71 -18.32 14.29
CA ASP A 100 7.53 -17.49 14.23
C ASP A 100 7.82 -16.17 14.92
N LEU A 101 7.64 -15.06 14.24
CA LEU A 101 7.88 -13.74 14.82
C LEU A 101 7.01 -13.50 16.04
N GLY A 102 5.82 -14.07 16.08
CA GLY A 102 4.94 -14.00 17.24
C GLY A 102 5.46 -14.77 18.44
N SER A 103 6.23 -15.84 18.21
CA SER A 103 6.77 -16.66 19.29
C SER A 103 8.11 -16.14 19.81
N MET A 104 8.67 -15.11 19.23
CA MET A 104 9.92 -14.52 19.68
C MET A 104 9.74 -13.62 20.90
N GLY A 105 8.56 -13.62 21.49
CA GLY A 105 8.33 -12.94 22.75
C GLY A 105 8.32 -11.43 22.67
N LEU A 106 7.85 -10.89 21.61
CA LEU A 106 7.71 -9.44 21.49
C LEU A 106 6.73 -8.93 22.54
N PRO A 107 7.11 -7.90 23.33
CA PRO A 107 6.21 -7.39 24.35
C PRO A 107 4.88 -6.92 23.78
N GLY A 108 3.79 -7.28 24.46
CA GLY A 108 2.47 -6.83 24.07
C GLY A 108 1.81 -7.66 22.98
N MET A 109 2.42 -8.74 22.60
CA MET A 109 1.85 -9.64 21.59
C MET A 109 1.40 -10.96 22.18
#